data_e0301cde3cc9ed1796693b8a60c110a9
#
_entry.id   e0301cde3cc9ed1796693b8a60c110a9
#
_cell.length_a   1.000
_cell.length_b   1.000
_cell.length_c   1.000
_cell.angle_alpha   90.00
_cell.angle_beta   90.00
_cell.angle_gamma   90.00
#
_symmetry.space_group_name_H-M   'P 1'
#
loop_
_entity.id
_entity.type
_entity.pdbx_description
1 polymer ?
#
loop_
_entity_poly.entity_id
_entity_poly.type
_entity_poly.pdbx_seq_one_letter_code
_entity_poly.pdbx_strand_id
1 'polypeptide(L)'
;AYSVNYDDSSWRVLDLPHDFQIEQPWDKDAGGARGFKAMGTGWYRKTFKADPEWKGKRVLLDFEGIMLIGDVWVNGQKVGGTDYGYIGFETDITKLLRYDADNVVAVSASTGKKGGSRWYTGGGLFRDVHLLVKDYVSIARHGVFISTPKITEQSADINVQVEVEGISGKQLDVEINARIFSPKGELVTETKGMAPKKNKLATVEVPLPVVAVSNPQLWSCETPNLYRAEITLVRDGKVIDNVTEKFGIRTLEYSPEFGFKLNGKKLFLKGIANHHDLGAVGAAAFDRAIERQFELLKKFGYNHVRTSHNPYSKSFMELADKHGILIVDELIDKWSDKSYWGGRVPFTQLWYKMIPEWIKRDRNHPSVIMWSIGNELQMREDLAGFPTGDWGVTTYRIFDVLVKRYDSTRKTTVAMYPSRAGAISRKDADFNKKILPPELSTVTEVASFNYQYTDYAKYLEACPDLIVYQSEATSSELTAPFFGMDRDKMVGLVRHKSGHGSFPPYINLISLQI
;
A
#
# COMPACT_ATOMS: atom_id res chain seq x y z
N ALA A 1 -1.20 -1.23 -31.16
CA ALA A 1 -2.37 -1.91 -30.57
C ALA A 1 -3.45 -0.94 -30.03
N TYR A 2 -3.13 0.35 -29.85
CA TYR A 2 -4.09 1.34 -29.32
C TYR A 2 -5.13 1.84 -30.36
N SER A 3 -4.90 1.63 -31.66
CA SER A 3 -5.85 2.02 -32.71
C SER A 3 -7.17 1.28 -32.59
N VAL A 4 -8.29 1.97 -32.86
CA VAL A 4 -9.63 1.36 -32.85
C VAL A 4 -9.72 0.20 -33.84
N ASN A 5 -9.11 0.36 -35.02
CA ASN A 5 -9.16 -0.62 -36.12
C ASN A 5 -8.02 -1.67 -36.04
N TYR A 6 -7.34 -1.78 -34.90
CA TYR A 6 -6.33 -2.80 -34.73
C TYR A 6 -6.97 -4.19 -34.70
N ASP A 7 -6.49 -5.11 -35.53
CA ASP A 7 -6.94 -6.50 -35.54
C ASP A 7 -6.31 -7.27 -34.37
N ASP A 8 -7.13 -7.56 -33.37
CA ASP A 8 -6.79 -8.36 -32.19
C ASP A 8 -7.43 -9.76 -32.21
N SER A 9 -7.93 -10.21 -33.34
CA SER A 9 -8.61 -11.51 -33.49
C SER A 9 -7.73 -12.71 -33.14
N SER A 10 -6.40 -12.57 -33.26
CA SER A 10 -5.44 -13.58 -32.87
C SER A 10 -5.04 -13.53 -31.39
N TRP A 11 -5.55 -12.56 -30.63
CA TRP A 11 -5.21 -12.45 -29.21
C TRP A 11 -6.03 -13.42 -28.37
N ARG A 12 -5.41 -13.94 -27.32
CA ARG A 12 -6.16 -14.78 -26.38
C ARG A 12 -7.04 -13.92 -25.47
N VAL A 13 -8.17 -14.47 -25.09
CA VAL A 13 -9.05 -13.91 -24.07
C VAL A 13 -8.57 -14.38 -22.69
N LEU A 14 -8.53 -13.48 -21.73
CA LEU A 14 -8.15 -13.78 -20.35
C LEU A 14 -8.93 -12.90 -19.37
N ASP A 15 -8.96 -13.32 -18.13
CA ASP A 15 -9.51 -12.55 -17.00
C ASP A 15 -8.40 -11.82 -16.26
N LEU A 16 -8.79 -10.75 -15.52
CA LEU A 16 -7.92 -10.02 -14.61
C LEU A 16 -8.11 -10.53 -13.16
N PRO A 17 -7.09 -10.43 -12.32
CA PRO A 17 -5.75 -9.90 -12.55
C PRO A 17 -4.87 -10.83 -13.39
N HIS A 18 -3.87 -10.26 -14.09
CA HIS A 18 -2.99 -11.03 -14.97
C HIS A 18 -1.55 -10.49 -14.94
N ASP A 19 -0.60 -11.42 -14.86
CA ASP A 19 0.84 -11.16 -14.96
C ASP A 19 1.42 -11.86 -16.20
N PHE A 20 1.65 -11.10 -17.28
CA PHE A 20 2.21 -11.66 -18.50
C PHE A 20 3.67 -12.12 -18.35
N GLN A 21 4.41 -11.55 -17.38
CA GLN A 21 5.83 -11.83 -17.22
C GLN A 21 6.07 -13.22 -16.63
N ILE A 22 5.22 -13.72 -15.72
CA ILE A 22 5.36 -15.07 -15.17
C ILE A 22 5.20 -16.15 -16.25
N GLU A 23 4.47 -15.87 -17.30
CA GLU A 23 4.22 -16.79 -18.41
C GLU A 23 5.36 -16.85 -19.43
N GLN A 24 6.30 -15.88 -19.39
CA GLN A 24 7.44 -15.88 -20.30
C GLN A 24 8.35 -17.11 -20.04
N PRO A 25 9.06 -17.59 -21.05
CA PRO A 25 10.05 -18.64 -20.86
C PRO A 25 11.13 -18.18 -19.85
N TRP A 26 11.79 -19.14 -19.25
CA TRP A 26 12.95 -18.89 -18.41
C TRP A 26 14.12 -18.41 -19.25
N ASP A 27 14.77 -17.34 -18.84
CA ASP A 27 15.93 -16.75 -19.49
C ASP A 27 17.03 -16.52 -18.45
N LYS A 28 18.13 -17.27 -18.57
CA LYS A 28 19.28 -17.17 -17.67
C LYS A 28 19.93 -15.78 -17.65
N ASP A 29 19.77 -15.02 -18.74
CA ASP A 29 20.36 -13.69 -18.90
C ASP A 29 19.43 -12.56 -18.39
N ALA A 30 18.19 -12.89 -18.07
CA ALA A 30 17.22 -11.92 -17.52
C ALA A 30 17.48 -11.52 -16.06
N GLY A 31 18.42 -12.18 -15.39
CA GLY A 31 18.83 -11.87 -14.02
C GLY A 31 17.96 -12.51 -12.94
N GLY A 32 18.64 -13.13 -11.96
CA GLY A 32 17.99 -13.90 -10.91
C GLY A 32 17.10 -13.09 -9.97
N ALA A 33 17.45 -11.83 -9.68
CA ALA A 33 16.64 -10.94 -8.85
C ALA A 33 15.21 -10.71 -9.40
N ARG A 34 14.96 -11.05 -10.67
CA ARG A 34 13.65 -10.96 -11.33
C ARG A 34 13.07 -12.32 -11.66
N GLY A 35 13.52 -13.36 -10.98
CA GLY A 35 13.07 -14.71 -11.21
C GLY A 35 13.44 -15.27 -12.58
N PHE A 36 14.51 -14.79 -13.23
CA PHE A 36 14.95 -15.21 -14.58
C PHE A 36 13.86 -15.09 -15.65
N LYS A 37 12.95 -14.12 -15.51
CA LYS A 37 11.90 -13.82 -16.48
C LYS A 37 12.25 -12.59 -17.31
N ALA A 38 12.11 -12.69 -18.62
CA ALA A 38 12.38 -11.59 -19.53
C ALA A 38 11.42 -10.42 -19.29
N MET A 39 11.96 -9.20 -19.39
CA MET A 39 11.15 -7.97 -19.35
C MET A 39 10.53 -7.74 -20.73
N GLY A 40 9.43 -6.99 -20.75
CA GLY A 40 8.73 -6.71 -21.99
C GLY A 40 7.57 -5.75 -21.85
N THR A 41 6.75 -5.70 -22.88
CA THR A 41 5.52 -4.92 -22.89
C THR A 41 4.38 -5.81 -23.32
N GLY A 42 3.40 -5.97 -22.43
CA GLY A 42 2.12 -6.61 -22.72
C GLY A 42 1.09 -5.58 -23.16
N TRP A 43 0.21 -5.97 -24.06
CA TRP A 43 -0.94 -5.18 -24.48
C TRP A 43 -2.24 -5.87 -24.12
N TYR A 44 -3.20 -5.09 -23.65
CA TYR A 44 -4.54 -5.52 -23.30
C TYR A 44 -5.56 -4.69 -24.08
N ARG A 45 -6.64 -5.33 -24.51
CA ARG A 45 -7.75 -4.64 -25.20
C ARG A 45 -9.08 -5.16 -24.68
N LYS A 46 -10.05 -4.25 -24.53
CA LYS A 46 -11.43 -4.55 -24.15
C LYS A 46 -12.38 -3.74 -25.01
N THR A 47 -13.28 -4.40 -25.71
CA THR A 47 -14.39 -3.76 -26.40
C THR A 47 -15.62 -3.82 -25.51
N PHE A 48 -16.38 -2.73 -25.45
CA PHE A 48 -17.62 -2.65 -24.68
C PHE A 48 -18.61 -1.65 -25.30
N LYS A 49 -19.90 -1.81 -25.00
CA LYS A 49 -20.96 -0.86 -25.36
C LYS A 49 -21.25 0.05 -24.17
N ALA A 50 -21.35 1.35 -24.43
CA ALA A 50 -21.79 2.30 -23.42
C ALA A 50 -23.30 2.19 -23.24
N ASP A 51 -23.75 2.06 -21.98
CA ASP A 51 -25.15 2.07 -21.66
C ASP A 51 -25.75 3.49 -21.88
N PRO A 52 -26.88 3.65 -22.60
CA PRO A 52 -27.52 4.95 -22.76
C PRO A 52 -27.83 5.67 -21.44
N GLU A 53 -28.05 4.96 -20.34
CA GLU A 53 -28.29 5.52 -19.01
C GLU A 53 -27.07 6.24 -18.40
N TRP A 54 -25.87 6.05 -18.97
CA TRP A 54 -24.66 6.77 -18.55
C TRP A 54 -24.63 8.21 -19.09
N LYS A 55 -25.50 8.58 -20.03
CA LYS A 55 -25.59 9.95 -20.54
C LYS A 55 -25.89 10.93 -19.41
N GLY A 56 -25.08 11.99 -19.33
CA GLY A 56 -25.19 12.99 -18.26
C GLY A 56 -24.51 12.61 -16.94
N LYS A 57 -23.85 11.47 -16.89
CA LYS A 57 -23.01 11.05 -15.76
C LYS A 57 -21.53 11.12 -16.12
N ARG A 58 -20.66 11.00 -15.12
CA ARG A 58 -19.23 10.77 -15.31
C ARG A 58 -18.98 9.27 -15.44
N VAL A 59 -18.16 8.90 -16.41
CA VAL A 59 -17.72 7.52 -16.59
C VAL A 59 -16.21 7.48 -16.47
N LEU A 60 -15.71 6.71 -15.51
CA LEU A 60 -14.31 6.62 -15.14
C LEU A 60 -13.83 5.19 -15.34
N LEU A 61 -12.57 5.04 -15.71
CA LEU A 61 -11.83 3.79 -15.56
C LEU A 61 -10.93 3.90 -14.33
N ASP A 62 -11.10 3.00 -13.39
CA ASP A 62 -10.29 2.86 -12.17
C ASP A 62 -9.35 1.68 -12.31
N PHE A 63 -8.06 1.97 -12.30
CA PHE A 63 -6.99 0.98 -12.33
C PHE A 63 -6.37 0.89 -10.93
N GLU A 64 -6.42 -0.27 -10.29
CA GLU A 64 -5.73 -0.50 -9.01
C GLU A 64 -4.20 -0.59 -9.16
N GLY A 65 -3.72 -0.89 -10.36
CA GLY A 65 -2.29 -0.89 -10.69
C GLY A 65 -2.01 -1.48 -12.07
N ILE A 66 -0.97 -0.97 -12.71
CA ILE A 66 -0.43 -1.49 -13.98
C ILE A 66 1.07 -1.66 -13.83
N MET A 67 1.56 -2.90 -13.85
CA MET A 67 2.96 -3.18 -13.58
C MET A 67 3.78 -3.15 -14.87
N LEU A 68 4.80 -2.36 -14.90
CA LEU A 68 5.33 -1.38 -13.94
C LEU A 68 4.96 0.03 -14.36
N ILE A 69 4.96 0.28 -15.67
CA ILE A 69 4.64 1.53 -16.36
C ILE A 69 3.44 1.24 -17.25
N GLY A 70 2.38 2.01 -17.10
CA GLY A 70 1.15 1.82 -17.86
C GLY A 70 0.78 3.04 -18.67
N ASP A 71 0.25 2.80 -19.86
CA ASP A 71 -0.44 3.82 -20.65
C ASP A 71 -1.81 3.29 -21.08
N VAL A 72 -2.82 4.17 -21.05
CA VAL A 72 -4.22 3.82 -21.31
C VAL A 72 -4.78 4.69 -22.44
N TRP A 73 -5.46 4.04 -23.38
CA TRP A 73 -6.16 4.69 -24.48
C TRP A 73 -7.64 4.27 -24.49
N VAL A 74 -8.49 5.20 -24.85
CA VAL A 74 -9.91 4.93 -25.13
C VAL A 74 -10.21 5.48 -26.52
N ASN A 75 -10.79 4.63 -27.37
CA ASN A 75 -11.12 4.94 -28.76
C ASN A 75 -9.93 5.57 -29.53
N GLY A 76 -8.71 5.08 -29.27
CA GLY A 76 -7.47 5.52 -29.92
C GLY A 76 -6.84 6.78 -29.30
N GLN A 77 -7.48 7.44 -28.34
CA GLN A 77 -6.95 8.60 -27.65
C GLN A 77 -6.34 8.21 -26.31
N LYS A 78 -5.11 8.70 -26.01
CA LYS A 78 -4.47 8.48 -24.72
C LYS A 78 -5.20 9.26 -23.64
N VAL A 79 -5.63 8.57 -22.56
CA VAL A 79 -6.44 9.15 -21.48
C VAL A 79 -5.73 9.17 -20.15
N GLY A 80 -4.70 8.35 -19.95
CA GLY A 80 -4.00 8.28 -18.68
C GLY A 80 -2.87 7.27 -18.69
N GLY A 81 -2.40 6.95 -17.49
CA GLY A 81 -1.35 5.97 -17.27
C GLY A 81 -0.69 6.13 -15.91
N THR A 82 0.27 5.26 -15.62
CA THR A 82 1.06 5.30 -14.38
C THR A 82 2.54 5.23 -14.67
N ASP A 83 3.32 5.91 -13.84
CA ASP A 83 4.78 5.82 -13.79
C ASP A 83 5.27 5.02 -12.57
N TYR A 84 4.35 4.54 -11.73
CA TYR A 84 4.62 3.70 -10.57
C TYR A 84 3.48 2.69 -10.39
N GLY A 85 3.71 1.46 -10.81
CA GLY A 85 2.67 0.44 -10.98
C GLY A 85 1.93 0.00 -9.70
N TYR A 86 2.46 0.30 -8.53
CA TYR A 86 1.89 -0.10 -7.24
C TYR A 86 0.80 0.84 -6.70
N ILE A 87 0.62 2.00 -7.34
CA ILE A 87 -0.40 2.98 -7.00
C ILE A 87 -1.45 3.02 -8.10
N GLY A 88 -2.73 2.98 -7.70
CA GLY A 88 -3.86 3.09 -8.60
C GLY A 88 -4.11 4.51 -9.08
N PHE A 89 -4.96 4.64 -10.08
CA PHE A 89 -5.42 5.91 -10.62
C PHE A 89 -6.76 5.77 -11.32
N GLU A 90 -7.51 6.86 -11.37
CA GLU A 90 -8.71 6.98 -12.21
C GLU A 90 -8.45 7.82 -13.45
N THR A 91 -9.14 7.52 -14.53
CA THR A 91 -9.16 8.36 -15.74
C THR A 91 -10.59 8.56 -16.24
N ASP A 92 -10.94 9.83 -16.51
CA ASP A 92 -12.27 10.20 -16.99
C ASP A 92 -12.38 9.99 -18.51
N ILE A 93 -13.27 9.12 -18.91
CA ILE A 93 -13.52 8.74 -20.30
C ILE A 93 -14.86 9.27 -20.84
N THR A 94 -15.61 10.04 -20.04
CA THR A 94 -16.97 10.51 -20.33
C THR A 94 -17.11 11.11 -21.71
N LYS A 95 -16.20 12.00 -22.09
CA LYS A 95 -16.23 12.73 -23.38
C LYS A 95 -15.83 11.89 -24.58
N LEU A 96 -15.27 10.72 -24.37
CA LEU A 96 -14.79 9.83 -25.44
C LEU A 96 -15.76 8.71 -25.76
N LEU A 97 -16.79 8.53 -24.94
CA LEU A 97 -17.76 7.46 -25.11
C LEU A 97 -18.60 7.64 -26.37
N ARG A 98 -18.75 6.56 -27.10
CA ARG A 98 -19.66 6.38 -28.23
C ARG A 98 -20.82 5.55 -27.75
N TYR A 99 -22.05 6.08 -27.90
CA TYR A 99 -23.26 5.40 -27.45
C TYR A 99 -23.96 4.60 -28.57
N ASP A 100 -23.56 4.86 -29.82
CA ASP A 100 -24.06 4.23 -31.05
C ASP A 100 -23.09 3.24 -31.68
N ALA A 101 -21.90 3.07 -31.06
CA ALA A 101 -20.86 2.20 -31.55
C ALA A 101 -20.09 1.55 -30.40
N ASP A 102 -19.25 0.58 -30.71
CA ASP A 102 -18.35 -0.05 -29.75
C ASP A 102 -17.27 0.93 -29.28
N ASN A 103 -16.98 0.86 -28.00
CA ASN A 103 -15.84 1.54 -27.37
C ASN A 103 -14.71 0.56 -27.14
N VAL A 104 -13.49 1.02 -27.36
CA VAL A 104 -12.27 0.21 -27.19
C VAL A 104 -11.38 0.84 -26.14
N VAL A 105 -11.10 0.10 -25.08
CA VAL A 105 -10.01 0.40 -24.13
C VAL A 105 -8.79 -0.40 -24.54
N ALA A 106 -7.64 0.26 -24.70
CA ALA A 106 -6.35 -0.38 -24.91
C ALA A 106 -5.37 0.04 -23.80
N VAL A 107 -4.62 -0.91 -23.29
CA VAL A 107 -3.63 -0.68 -22.22
C VAL A 107 -2.31 -1.30 -22.64
N SER A 108 -1.22 -0.54 -22.52
CA SER A 108 0.13 -1.10 -22.54
C SER A 108 0.67 -1.17 -21.11
N ALA A 109 1.26 -2.31 -20.76
CA ALA A 109 1.94 -2.51 -19.49
C ALA A 109 3.40 -2.90 -19.79
N SER A 110 4.34 -2.08 -19.37
CA SER A 110 5.77 -2.29 -19.65
C SER A 110 6.55 -2.46 -18.35
N THR A 111 7.37 -3.51 -18.29
CA THR A 111 8.29 -3.74 -17.16
C THR A 111 9.64 -3.03 -17.34
N GLY A 112 9.78 -2.21 -18.38
CA GLY A 112 10.98 -1.44 -18.69
C GLY A 112 12.06 -2.25 -19.41
N LYS A 113 13.16 -1.60 -19.74
CA LYS A 113 14.31 -2.21 -20.44
C LYS A 113 15.50 -2.50 -19.51
N LYS A 114 15.66 -1.70 -18.47
CA LYS A 114 16.74 -1.79 -17.47
C LYS A 114 16.22 -1.33 -16.12
N GLY A 115 16.77 -1.87 -15.06
CA GLY A 115 16.40 -1.49 -13.72
C GLY A 115 15.19 -2.29 -13.23
N GLY A 116 14.39 -1.72 -12.43
CA GLY A 116 13.38 -2.38 -11.64
C GLY A 116 13.95 -2.74 -10.30
N SER A 117 13.15 -3.43 -9.53
CA SER A 117 13.52 -3.82 -8.18
C SER A 117 14.52 -4.96 -8.13
N ARG A 118 14.94 -5.28 -6.93
CA ARG A 118 15.80 -6.41 -6.59
C ARG A 118 15.02 -7.71 -6.36
N TRP A 119 13.73 -7.72 -6.69
CA TRP A 119 12.81 -8.85 -6.56
C TRP A 119 11.94 -8.97 -7.81
N TYR A 120 11.19 -10.06 -7.91
CA TYR A 120 10.23 -10.25 -8.99
C TYR A 120 9.05 -9.27 -8.85
N THR A 121 8.86 -8.41 -9.83
CA THR A 121 7.79 -7.40 -9.83
C THR A 121 6.55 -7.82 -10.60
N GLY A 122 6.71 -8.77 -11.51
CA GLY A 122 5.68 -9.10 -12.49
C GLY A 122 5.49 -8.03 -13.56
N GLY A 123 4.50 -8.21 -14.40
CA GLY A 123 4.17 -7.31 -15.50
C GLY A 123 2.73 -7.50 -15.99
N GLY A 124 2.00 -6.41 -16.17
CA GLY A 124 0.64 -6.47 -16.71
C GLY A 124 -0.41 -5.75 -15.90
N LEU A 125 -1.67 -6.07 -16.15
CA LEU A 125 -2.82 -5.68 -15.33
C LEU A 125 -2.92 -6.64 -14.14
N PHE A 126 -2.02 -6.46 -13.19
CA PHE A 126 -1.81 -7.41 -12.09
C PHE A 126 -2.76 -7.21 -10.90
N ARG A 127 -3.65 -6.21 -11.00
CA ARG A 127 -4.74 -5.87 -10.08
C ARG A 127 -6.00 -5.58 -10.87
N ASP A 128 -7.11 -5.36 -10.17
CA ASP A 128 -8.41 -5.15 -10.79
C ASP A 128 -8.52 -3.83 -11.55
N VAL A 129 -9.41 -3.82 -12.53
CA VAL A 129 -9.81 -2.64 -13.30
C VAL A 129 -11.32 -2.54 -13.29
N HIS A 130 -11.83 -1.38 -12.85
CA HIS A 130 -13.25 -1.12 -12.74
C HIS A 130 -13.70 -0.01 -13.68
N LEU A 131 -14.92 -0.13 -14.20
CA LEU A 131 -15.64 0.97 -14.85
C LEU A 131 -16.63 1.53 -13.84
N LEU A 132 -16.48 2.81 -13.52
CA LEU A 132 -17.32 3.51 -12.56
C LEU A 132 -18.22 4.51 -13.28
N VAL A 133 -19.51 4.52 -12.91
CA VAL A 133 -20.50 5.48 -13.42
C VAL A 133 -21.01 6.29 -12.25
N LYS A 134 -20.69 7.58 -12.21
CA LYS A 134 -20.96 8.47 -11.07
C LYS A 134 -21.73 9.70 -11.50
N ASP A 135 -22.50 10.32 -10.58
CA ASP A 135 -22.98 11.69 -10.76
C ASP A 135 -21.77 12.65 -10.82
N TYR A 136 -21.98 13.85 -11.38
CA TYR A 136 -20.95 14.89 -11.36
C TYR A 136 -20.60 15.35 -9.93
N VAL A 137 -21.57 15.25 -9.02
CA VAL A 137 -21.35 15.43 -7.60
C VAL A 137 -21.28 14.04 -6.96
N SER A 138 -20.12 13.67 -6.47
CA SER A 138 -19.87 12.33 -5.96
C SER A 138 -18.89 12.33 -4.80
N ILE A 139 -18.81 11.22 -4.09
CA ILE A 139 -17.74 10.97 -3.12
C ILE A 139 -16.44 10.84 -3.91
N ALA A 140 -15.41 11.58 -3.50
CA ALA A 140 -14.11 11.53 -4.14
C ALA A 140 -13.46 10.14 -4.01
N ARG A 141 -12.51 9.85 -4.89
CA ARG A 141 -11.72 8.60 -4.80
C ARG A 141 -11.09 8.46 -3.41
N HIS A 142 -11.33 7.32 -2.75
CA HIS A 142 -10.89 7.07 -1.36
C HIS A 142 -11.28 8.21 -0.39
N GLY A 143 -12.42 8.85 -0.65
CA GLY A 143 -12.86 10.07 0.01
C GLY A 143 -13.52 9.86 1.38
N VAL A 144 -13.66 8.63 1.85
CA VAL A 144 -14.19 8.35 3.19
C VAL A 144 -13.04 8.07 4.15
N PHE A 145 -13.05 8.73 5.31
CA PHE A 145 -12.14 8.43 6.41
C PHE A 145 -12.93 8.18 7.68
N ILE A 146 -12.67 7.03 8.32
CA ILE A 146 -13.31 6.61 9.56
C ILE A 146 -12.24 6.42 10.63
N SER A 147 -12.39 7.14 11.75
CA SER A 147 -11.49 7.01 12.88
C SER A 147 -12.27 6.80 14.19
N THR A 148 -11.61 6.21 15.17
CA THR A 148 -12.19 5.90 16.48
C THR A 148 -11.37 6.58 17.58
N PRO A 149 -11.56 7.90 17.77
CA PRO A 149 -10.66 8.73 18.58
C PRO A 149 -10.72 8.40 20.07
N LYS A 150 -11.82 7.86 20.55
CA LYS A 150 -11.99 7.47 21.95
C LYS A 150 -12.68 6.12 22.03
N ILE A 151 -12.05 5.19 22.75
CA ILE A 151 -12.56 3.84 22.95
C ILE A 151 -12.49 3.51 24.44
N THR A 152 -13.59 3.00 24.97
CA THR A 152 -13.73 2.44 26.32
C THR A 152 -14.38 1.05 26.22
N GLU A 153 -14.51 0.35 27.31
CA GLU A 153 -15.26 -0.93 27.34
C GLU A 153 -16.73 -0.75 26.98
N GLN A 154 -17.31 0.39 27.35
CA GLN A 154 -18.74 0.68 27.19
C GLN A 154 -19.07 1.41 25.89
N SER A 155 -18.12 2.11 25.29
CA SER A 155 -18.40 2.96 24.13
C SER A 155 -17.17 3.20 23.27
N ALA A 156 -17.39 3.36 21.95
CA ALA A 156 -16.41 3.87 21.02
C ALA A 156 -16.98 5.03 20.20
N ASP A 157 -16.27 6.15 20.18
CA ASP A 157 -16.61 7.27 19.31
C ASP A 157 -16.22 6.97 17.88
N ILE A 158 -17.13 7.21 16.93
CA ILE A 158 -16.90 7.06 15.51
C ILE A 158 -16.91 8.44 14.87
N ASN A 159 -15.79 8.81 14.28
CA ASN A 159 -15.65 10.03 13.49
C ASN A 159 -15.60 9.66 12.00
N VAL A 160 -16.49 10.24 11.19
CA VAL A 160 -16.57 10.03 9.76
C VAL A 160 -16.31 11.35 9.04
N GLN A 161 -15.38 11.34 8.11
CA GLN A 161 -15.10 12.46 7.20
C GLN A 161 -15.34 12.00 5.77
N VAL A 162 -16.00 12.84 4.97
CA VAL A 162 -16.33 12.54 3.59
C VAL A 162 -15.82 13.65 2.66
N GLU A 163 -15.02 13.28 1.70
CA GLU A 163 -14.61 14.20 0.63
C GLU A 163 -15.62 14.14 -0.51
N VAL A 164 -16.23 15.27 -0.82
CA VAL A 164 -17.21 15.43 -1.90
C VAL A 164 -16.59 16.25 -3.03
N GLU A 165 -16.69 15.76 -4.26
CA GLU A 165 -16.22 16.45 -5.47
C GLU A 165 -17.38 16.95 -6.35
N GLY A 166 -17.07 17.82 -7.31
CA GLY A 166 -18.04 18.31 -8.31
C GLY A 166 -18.95 19.43 -7.85
N ILE A 167 -18.81 19.96 -6.63
CA ILE A 167 -19.65 21.04 -6.07
C ILE A 167 -19.08 22.45 -6.29
N SER A 168 -17.88 22.57 -6.87
CA SER A 168 -17.23 23.87 -7.11
C SER A 168 -18.09 24.79 -7.97
N GLY A 169 -18.26 26.04 -7.51
CA GLY A 169 -18.99 27.08 -8.22
C GLY A 169 -20.51 26.87 -8.32
N LYS A 170 -21.03 25.81 -7.73
CA LYS A 170 -22.47 25.49 -7.72
C LYS A 170 -23.05 25.75 -6.32
N GLN A 171 -24.31 26.17 -6.29
CA GLN A 171 -25.08 26.24 -5.04
C GLN A 171 -25.95 24.98 -5.00
N LEU A 172 -25.52 23.97 -4.24
CA LEU A 172 -26.16 22.66 -4.16
C LEU A 172 -26.45 22.32 -2.69
N ASP A 173 -27.63 21.78 -2.44
CA ASP A 173 -27.96 21.14 -1.18
C ASP A 173 -27.66 19.65 -1.30
N VAL A 174 -26.54 19.22 -0.71
CA VAL A 174 -26.13 17.81 -0.71
C VAL A 174 -26.03 17.36 0.74
N GLU A 175 -26.94 16.48 1.11
CA GLU A 175 -26.93 15.79 2.40
C GLU A 175 -26.00 14.58 2.34
N ILE A 176 -25.26 14.35 3.40
CA ILE A 176 -24.39 13.20 3.57
C ILE A 176 -24.93 12.38 4.73
N ASN A 177 -25.27 11.11 4.48
CA ASN A 177 -25.71 10.20 5.53
C ASN A 177 -24.66 9.10 5.70
N ALA A 178 -24.32 8.77 6.94
CA ALA A 178 -23.46 7.65 7.30
C ALA A 178 -24.22 6.73 8.27
N ARG A 179 -24.42 5.48 7.87
CA ARG A 179 -25.04 4.40 8.66
C ARG A 179 -24.00 3.37 9.02
N ILE A 180 -23.86 3.11 10.31
CA ILE A 180 -22.84 2.20 10.84
C ILE A 180 -23.51 0.89 11.26
N PHE A 181 -22.98 -0.21 10.76
CA PHE A 181 -23.47 -1.56 11.03
C PHE A 181 -22.43 -2.36 11.82
N SER A 182 -22.93 -3.15 12.76
CA SER A 182 -22.11 -4.07 13.56
C SER A 182 -21.49 -5.18 12.70
N PRO A 183 -20.52 -5.96 13.23
CA PRO A 183 -20.00 -7.14 12.54
C PRO A 183 -21.07 -8.19 12.19
N LYS A 184 -22.22 -8.15 12.87
CA LYS A 184 -23.39 -9.01 12.57
C LYS A 184 -24.34 -8.42 11.54
N GLY A 185 -24.08 -7.20 11.05
CA GLY A 185 -24.93 -6.52 10.06
C GLY A 185 -26.10 -5.71 10.64
N GLU A 186 -26.15 -5.51 11.97
CA GLU A 186 -27.18 -4.72 12.64
C GLU A 186 -26.82 -3.22 12.57
N LEU A 187 -27.78 -2.34 12.30
CA LEU A 187 -27.58 -0.91 12.39
C LEU A 187 -27.36 -0.51 13.86
N VAL A 188 -26.20 0.06 14.16
CA VAL A 188 -25.83 0.41 15.54
C VAL A 188 -25.85 1.91 15.80
N THR A 189 -25.61 2.74 14.80
CA THR A 189 -25.68 4.19 14.88
C THR A 189 -25.70 4.82 13.50
N GLU A 190 -26.11 6.09 13.41
CA GLU A 190 -26.07 6.87 12.17
C GLU A 190 -25.76 8.34 12.43
N THR A 191 -25.21 9.04 11.46
CA THR A 191 -24.93 10.47 11.51
C THR A 191 -25.19 11.12 10.17
N LYS A 192 -25.44 12.43 10.17
CA LYS A 192 -25.75 13.21 8.98
C LYS A 192 -24.99 14.54 8.99
N GLY A 193 -24.71 15.03 7.79
CA GLY A 193 -24.11 16.33 7.58
C GLY A 193 -24.54 16.93 6.24
N MET A 194 -24.13 18.18 6.01
CA MET A 194 -24.39 18.89 4.77
C MET A 194 -23.09 19.34 4.14
N ALA A 195 -22.93 19.11 2.84
CA ALA A 195 -21.83 19.72 2.11
C ALA A 195 -22.03 21.26 2.04
N PRO A 196 -20.94 22.06 2.03
CA PRO A 196 -21.06 23.52 1.95
C PRO A 196 -21.78 23.97 0.68
N LYS A 197 -22.82 24.81 0.82
CA LYS A 197 -23.62 25.30 -0.31
C LYS A 197 -22.84 26.13 -1.32
N LYS A 198 -21.76 26.81 -0.89
CA LYS A 198 -20.87 27.58 -1.75
C LYS A 198 -19.43 27.16 -1.50
N ASN A 199 -18.80 26.67 -2.54
CA ASN A 199 -17.41 26.26 -2.48
C ASN A 199 -16.66 26.61 -3.76
N LYS A 200 -15.40 27.01 -3.62
CA LYS A 200 -14.47 27.27 -4.74
C LYS A 200 -13.54 26.11 -5.03
N LEU A 201 -13.44 25.15 -4.12
CA LEU A 201 -12.53 24.01 -4.23
C LEU A 201 -13.19 22.90 -5.08
N ALA A 202 -12.37 22.18 -5.82
CA ALA A 202 -12.82 21.03 -6.61
C ALA A 202 -13.36 19.90 -5.72
N THR A 203 -12.71 19.70 -4.57
CA THR A 203 -13.06 18.69 -3.55
C THR A 203 -13.20 19.37 -2.19
N VAL A 204 -14.18 18.98 -1.42
CA VAL A 204 -14.47 19.50 -0.07
C VAL A 204 -14.51 18.35 0.92
N GLU A 205 -13.79 18.50 2.01
CA GLU A 205 -13.79 17.63 3.16
C GLU A 205 -14.93 18.03 4.10
N VAL A 206 -15.84 17.11 4.41
CA VAL A 206 -17.01 17.33 5.25
C VAL A 206 -16.92 16.38 6.45
N PRO A 207 -16.56 16.89 7.64
CA PRO A 207 -16.65 16.11 8.86
C PRO A 207 -18.12 15.97 9.25
N LEU A 208 -18.54 14.74 9.59
CA LEU A 208 -19.86 14.49 10.16
C LEU A 208 -19.83 14.60 11.70
N PRO A 209 -20.97 14.88 12.35
CA PRO A 209 -21.04 14.80 13.81
C PRO A 209 -20.57 13.43 14.33
N VAL A 210 -19.74 13.44 15.37
CA VAL A 210 -19.25 12.24 16.02
C VAL A 210 -20.42 11.49 16.64
N VAL A 211 -20.46 10.17 16.43
CA VAL A 211 -21.47 9.28 17.04
C VAL A 211 -20.78 8.16 17.80
N ALA A 212 -21.52 7.52 18.71
CA ALA A 212 -20.98 6.48 19.56
C ALA A 212 -21.59 5.11 19.21
N VAL A 213 -20.76 4.08 19.33
CA VAL A 213 -21.16 2.66 19.33
C VAL A 213 -21.07 2.15 20.76
N SER A 214 -22.19 1.66 21.30
CA SER A 214 -22.24 1.06 22.65
C SER A 214 -21.69 -0.37 22.63
N ASN A 215 -20.93 -0.75 23.68
CA ASN A 215 -20.33 -2.07 23.84
C ASN A 215 -19.60 -2.55 22.57
N PRO A 216 -18.58 -1.82 22.11
CA PRO A 216 -17.95 -2.08 20.84
C PRO A 216 -17.26 -3.45 20.81
N GLN A 217 -17.42 -4.17 19.71
CA GLN A 217 -16.66 -5.39 19.42
C GLN A 217 -15.33 -4.99 18.79
N LEU A 218 -14.25 -5.11 19.56
CA LEU A 218 -12.93 -4.68 19.10
C LEU A 218 -12.38 -5.63 18.02
N TRP A 219 -11.64 -5.06 17.07
CA TRP A 219 -10.87 -5.82 16.11
C TRP A 219 -9.54 -6.25 16.73
N SER A 220 -9.17 -7.53 16.57
CA SER A 220 -7.87 -8.07 16.97
C SER A 220 -7.44 -9.19 16.03
N CYS A 221 -6.22 -9.71 16.22
CA CYS A 221 -5.70 -10.86 15.45
C CYS A 221 -6.54 -12.13 15.66
N GLU A 222 -7.11 -12.28 16.84
CA GLU A 222 -7.93 -13.45 17.23
C GLU A 222 -9.40 -13.27 16.88
N THR A 223 -9.90 -12.04 17.01
CA THR A 223 -11.29 -11.68 16.74
C THR A 223 -11.35 -10.48 15.80
N PRO A 224 -11.19 -10.72 14.49
CA PRO A 224 -11.11 -9.64 13.50
C PRO A 224 -12.50 -9.07 13.16
N ASN A 225 -13.14 -8.44 14.16
CA ASN A 225 -14.47 -7.85 14.04
C ASN A 225 -14.45 -6.61 13.15
N LEU A 226 -15.18 -6.66 12.05
CA LEU A 226 -15.27 -5.57 11.08
C LEU A 226 -16.66 -4.95 11.10
N TYR A 227 -16.71 -3.67 11.35
CA TYR A 227 -17.89 -2.82 11.15
C TYR A 227 -17.96 -2.41 9.68
N ARG A 228 -19.15 -1.99 9.27
CA ARG A 228 -19.43 -1.48 7.93
C ARG A 228 -20.10 -0.13 8.03
N ALA A 229 -19.59 0.85 7.30
CA ALA A 229 -20.20 2.17 7.13
C ALA A 229 -20.74 2.29 5.72
N GLU A 230 -22.03 2.58 5.59
CA GLU A 230 -22.68 2.94 4.32
C GLU A 230 -22.80 4.47 4.28
N ILE A 231 -22.11 5.08 3.33
CA ILE A 231 -22.12 6.52 3.12
C ILE A 231 -22.93 6.81 1.87
N THR A 232 -23.93 7.69 1.96
CA THR A 232 -24.75 8.12 0.83
C THR A 232 -24.74 9.62 0.68
N LEU A 233 -24.67 10.11 -0.56
CA LEU A 233 -24.96 11.49 -0.91
C LEU A 233 -26.40 11.59 -1.41
N VAL A 234 -27.15 12.54 -0.84
CA VAL A 234 -28.54 12.78 -1.19
C VAL A 234 -28.71 14.21 -1.70
N ARG A 235 -29.34 14.37 -2.85
CA ARG A 235 -29.71 15.66 -3.43
C ARG A 235 -31.16 15.61 -3.91
N ASP A 236 -31.96 16.59 -3.54
CA ASP A 236 -33.39 16.66 -3.88
C ASP A 236 -34.16 15.37 -3.51
N GLY A 237 -33.81 14.78 -2.35
CA GLY A 237 -34.39 13.54 -1.84
C GLY A 237 -33.98 12.26 -2.57
N LYS A 238 -33.02 12.33 -3.51
CA LYS A 238 -32.52 11.19 -4.27
C LYS A 238 -31.10 10.88 -3.91
N VAL A 239 -30.76 9.61 -3.75
CA VAL A 239 -29.37 9.14 -3.62
C VAL A 239 -28.68 9.34 -4.96
N ILE A 240 -27.59 10.12 -4.96
CA ILE A 240 -26.78 10.43 -6.16
C ILE A 240 -25.45 9.69 -6.17
N ASP A 241 -24.96 9.27 -5.00
CA ASP A 241 -23.75 8.42 -4.87
C ASP A 241 -23.78 7.64 -3.56
N ASN A 242 -23.06 6.51 -3.52
CA ASN A 242 -22.90 5.73 -2.31
C ASN A 242 -21.55 5.02 -2.29
N VAL A 243 -20.99 4.86 -1.09
CA VAL A 243 -19.76 4.11 -0.84
C VAL A 243 -19.95 3.28 0.43
N THR A 244 -19.44 2.07 0.42
CA THR A 244 -19.39 1.19 1.59
C THR A 244 -17.95 0.98 2.00
N GLU A 245 -17.63 1.32 3.26
CA GLU A 245 -16.33 1.12 3.86
C GLU A 245 -16.39 0.13 5.02
N LYS A 246 -15.40 -0.74 5.11
CA LYS A 246 -15.19 -1.60 6.29
C LYS A 246 -14.15 -0.97 7.18
N PHE A 247 -14.33 -1.09 8.49
CA PHE A 247 -13.36 -0.59 9.48
C PHE A 247 -13.39 -1.43 10.75
N GLY A 248 -12.36 -1.34 11.55
CA GLY A 248 -12.30 -2.00 12.85
C GLY A 248 -12.11 -0.99 13.98
N ILE A 249 -12.74 -1.26 15.12
CA ILE A 249 -12.57 -0.47 16.34
C ILE A 249 -11.42 -1.09 17.13
N ARG A 250 -10.32 -0.35 17.33
CA ARG A 250 -9.13 -0.81 18.04
C ARG A 250 -8.28 0.35 18.56
N THR A 251 -7.45 0.09 19.57
CA THR A 251 -6.39 0.99 20.02
C THR A 251 -5.02 0.45 19.62
N LEU A 252 -4.11 1.35 19.22
CA LEU A 252 -2.70 1.09 18.95
C LEU A 252 -1.87 1.93 19.90
N GLU A 253 -0.99 1.29 20.65
CA GLU A 253 -0.10 1.98 21.58
C GLU A 253 1.35 1.56 21.33
N TYR A 254 2.25 2.53 21.41
CA TYR A 254 3.69 2.33 21.20
C TYR A 254 4.47 3.04 22.29
N SER A 255 5.44 2.36 22.88
CA SER A 255 6.28 2.92 23.93
C SER A 255 7.63 2.20 24.00
N PRO A 256 8.70 2.88 24.40
CA PRO A 256 9.99 2.24 24.69
C PRO A 256 9.87 1.13 25.75
N GLU A 257 9.00 1.29 26.76
CA GLU A 257 8.89 0.35 27.90
C GLU A 257 8.19 -0.96 27.54
N PHE A 258 7.17 -0.91 26.67
CA PHE A 258 6.38 -2.10 26.37
C PHE A 258 6.39 -2.51 24.88
N GLY A 259 6.94 -1.67 24.00
CA GLY A 259 6.94 -1.87 22.57
C GLY A 259 5.58 -1.58 21.95
N PHE A 260 4.81 -2.61 21.61
CA PHE A 260 3.51 -2.49 20.96
C PHE A 260 2.39 -3.12 21.79
N LYS A 261 1.25 -2.41 21.89
CA LYS A 261 0.00 -2.95 22.40
C LYS A 261 -1.13 -2.78 21.40
N LEU A 262 -1.96 -3.80 21.32
CA LEU A 262 -3.24 -3.80 20.62
C LEU A 262 -4.36 -3.94 21.66
N ASN A 263 -5.27 -2.98 21.71
CA ASN A 263 -6.37 -2.97 22.69
C ASN A 263 -5.89 -3.09 24.14
N GLY A 264 -4.84 -2.32 24.50
CA GLY A 264 -4.24 -2.31 25.82
C GLY A 264 -3.41 -3.54 26.18
N LYS A 265 -3.40 -4.59 25.34
CA LYS A 265 -2.64 -5.83 25.59
C LYS A 265 -1.33 -5.81 24.81
N LYS A 266 -0.21 -6.08 25.49
CA LYS A 266 1.10 -6.24 24.87
C LYS A 266 1.05 -7.36 23.84
N LEU A 267 1.50 -7.08 22.61
CA LEU A 267 1.50 -8.01 21.52
C LEU A 267 2.89 -8.04 20.84
N PHE A 268 3.47 -9.21 20.78
CA PHE A 268 4.71 -9.41 20.06
C PHE A 268 4.43 -9.60 18.57
N LEU A 269 5.01 -8.77 17.72
CA LEU A 269 4.88 -8.85 16.27
C LEU A 269 5.80 -9.97 15.74
N LYS A 270 5.19 -11.12 15.42
CA LYS A 270 5.85 -12.26 14.77
C LYS A 270 5.53 -12.20 13.29
N GLY A 271 6.47 -11.74 12.48
CA GLY A 271 6.13 -11.44 11.10
C GLY A 271 7.20 -11.76 10.08
N ILE A 272 6.85 -11.44 8.86
CA ILE A 272 7.73 -11.51 7.70
C ILE A 272 7.75 -10.17 6.97
N ALA A 273 8.88 -9.83 6.35
CA ALA A 273 8.94 -8.88 5.24
C ALA A 273 8.68 -9.69 3.96
N ASN A 274 7.61 -9.37 3.26
CA ASN A 274 7.15 -10.12 2.10
C ASN A 274 7.25 -9.26 0.84
N HIS A 275 7.54 -9.87 -0.31
CA HIS A 275 7.28 -9.28 -1.61
C HIS A 275 5.89 -9.67 -2.10
N HIS A 276 5.32 -8.88 -3.02
CA HIS A 276 3.92 -9.03 -3.43
C HIS A 276 3.65 -10.19 -4.39
N ASP A 277 4.68 -10.94 -4.79
CA ASP A 277 4.48 -12.10 -5.66
C ASP A 277 3.80 -13.27 -4.93
N LEU A 278 3.06 -14.05 -5.69
CA LEU A 278 2.22 -15.15 -5.23
C LEU A 278 2.67 -16.50 -5.84
N GLY A 279 3.95 -16.61 -6.16
CA GLY A 279 4.56 -17.83 -6.68
C GLY A 279 4.13 -18.14 -8.11
N ALA A 280 3.43 -19.25 -8.33
CA ALA A 280 3.08 -19.73 -9.67
C ALA A 280 2.22 -18.77 -10.51
N VAL A 281 1.50 -17.87 -9.85
CA VAL A 281 0.66 -16.85 -10.52
C VAL A 281 1.36 -15.48 -10.65
N GLY A 282 2.65 -15.44 -10.29
CA GLY A 282 3.44 -14.21 -10.36
C GLY A 282 2.91 -13.14 -9.41
N ALA A 283 2.79 -11.92 -9.91
CA ALA A 283 2.28 -10.77 -9.15
C ALA A 283 0.76 -10.58 -9.28
N ALA A 284 0.07 -11.39 -10.07
CA ALA A 284 -1.39 -11.30 -10.23
C ALA A 284 -2.10 -11.49 -8.88
N ALA A 285 -2.78 -10.45 -8.40
CA ALA A 285 -3.32 -10.36 -7.03
C ALA A 285 -4.62 -11.15 -6.86
N PHE A 286 -4.56 -12.46 -7.05
CA PHE A 286 -5.70 -13.34 -6.82
C PHE A 286 -6.00 -13.50 -5.33
N ASP A 287 -7.23 -13.21 -4.91
CA ASP A 287 -7.69 -13.29 -3.52
C ASP A 287 -7.36 -14.62 -2.87
N ARG A 288 -7.62 -15.74 -3.54
CA ARG A 288 -7.37 -17.08 -2.96
C ARG A 288 -5.88 -17.36 -2.74
N ALA A 289 -5.01 -16.80 -3.58
CA ALA A 289 -3.55 -16.94 -3.40
C ALA A 289 -3.07 -16.12 -2.20
N ILE A 290 -3.58 -14.90 -2.03
CA ILE A 290 -3.32 -14.03 -0.87
C ILE A 290 -3.86 -14.69 0.41
N GLU A 291 -5.10 -15.15 0.39
CA GLU A 291 -5.74 -15.83 1.53
C GLU A 291 -4.93 -17.05 1.98
N ARG A 292 -4.44 -17.86 1.03
CA ARG A 292 -3.55 -18.98 1.32
C ARG A 292 -2.27 -18.55 2.05
N GLN A 293 -1.66 -17.40 1.68
CA GLN A 293 -0.50 -16.88 2.42
C GLN A 293 -0.87 -16.59 3.87
N PHE A 294 -2.00 -15.92 4.13
CA PHE A 294 -2.43 -15.61 5.49
C PHE A 294 -2.80 -16.85 6.30
N GLU A 295 -3.46 -17.83 5.69
CA GLU A 295 -3.73 -19.12 6.32
C GLU A 295 -2.43 -19.81 6.77
N LEU A 296 -1.41 -19.81 5.91
CA LEU A 296 -0.10 -20.38 6.24
C LEU A 296 0.60 -19.58 7.34
N LEU A 297 0.62 -18.27 7.27
CA LEU A 297 1.21 -17.42 8.32
C LEU A 297 0.58 -17.71 9.68
N LYS A 298 -0.75 -17.71 9.77
CA LYS A 298 -1.46 -18.02 11.02
C LYS A 298 -1.18 -19.45 11.49
N LYS A 299 -1.16 -20.44 10.60
CA LYS A 299 -0.84 -21.82 10.92
C LYS A 299 0.55 -21.96 11.57
N PHE A 300 1.52 -21.15 11.15
CA PHE A 300 2.87 -21.14 11.72
C PHE A 300 3.06 -20.14 12.86
N GLY A 301 1.98 -19.52 13.35
CA GLY A 301 2.00 -18.63 14.51
C GLY A 301 2.48 -17.21 14.22
N TYR A 302 2.50 -16.80 12.95
CA TYR A 302 2.75 -15.42 12.55
C TYR A 302 1.48 -14.58 12.62
N ASN A 303 1.62 -13.31 12.96
CA ASN A 303 0.52 -12.37 13.09
C ASN A 303 0.76 -11.05 12.32
N HIS A 304 1.87 -10.95 11.58
CA HIS A 304 2.32 -9.68 11.03
C HIS A 304 3.01 -9.84 9.68
N VAL A 305 2.81 -8.85 8.79
CA VAL A 305 3.50 -8.70 7.50
C VAL A 305 3.95 -7.24 7.32
N ARG A 306 5.18 -7.04 6.86
CA ARG A 306 5.62 -5.79 6.25
C ARG A 306 5.57 -5.91 4.74
N THR A 307 4.91 -4.96 4.06
CA THR A 307 4.74 -4.97 2.59
C THR A 307 5.99 -4.45 1.89
N SER A 308 7.05 -5.26 1.86
CA SER A 308 8.34 -4.87 1.25
C SER A 308 8.25 -4.84 -0.28
N HIS A 309 8.58 -3.81 -0.99
CA HIS A 309 8.82 -2.44 -0.56
C HIS A 309 7.90 -1.55 -1.38
N ASN A 310 6.60 -1.76 -1.26
CA ASN A 310 5.56 -1.08 -2.03
C ASN A 310 4.16 -1.31 -1.45
N PRO A 311 3.17 -0.48 -1.76
CA PRO A 311 1.77 -0.75 -1.42
C PRO A 311 1.26 -2.02 -2.11
N TYR A 312 0.57 -2.89 -1.36
CA TYR A 312 -0.02 -4.12 -1.91
C TYR A 312 -1.42 -3.86 -2.47
N SER A 313 -2.09 -4.88 -3.01
CA SER A 313 -3.44 -4.74 -3.57
C SER A 313 -4.47 -4.38 -2.50
N LYS A 314 -5.59 -3.78 -2.91
CA LYS A 314 -6.71 -3.52 -2.01
C LYS A 314 -7.24 -4.83 -1.40
N SER A 315 -7.36 -5.88 -2.20
CA SER A 315 -7.77 -7.21 -1.71
C SER A 315 -6.82 -7.78 -0.66
N PHE A 316 -5.50 -7.52 -0.76
CA PHE A 316 -4.55 -7.93 0.28
C PHE A 316 -4.87 -7.26 1.63
N MET A 317 -5.17 -5.97 1.64
CA MET A 317 -5.53 -5.25 2.87
C MET A 317 -6.87 -5.73 3.44
N GLU A 318 -7.89 -5.92 2.59
CA GLU A 318 -9.19 -6.46 3.00
C GLU A 318 -9.08 -7.87 3.59
N LEU A 319 -8.26 -8.72 2.99
CA LEU A 319 -8.00 -10.06 3.50
C LEU A 319 -7.16 -10.04 4.78
N ALA A 320 -6.21 -9.12 4.92
CA ALA A 320 -5.47 -8.92 6.17
C ALA A 320 -6.42 -8.53 7.32
N ASP A 321 -7.36 -7.62 7.06
CA ASP A 321 -8.42 -7.27 8.01
C ASP A 321 -9.26 -8.48 8.43
N LYS A 322 -9.71 -9.27 7.45
CA LYS A 322 -10.54 -10.47 7.66
C LYS A 322 -9.81 -11.56 8.45
N HIS A 323 -8.52 -11.74 8.17
CA HIS A 323 -7.71 -12.78 8.81
C HIS A 323 -7.01 -12.33 10.10
N GLY A 324 -7.10 -11.06 10.49
CA GLY A 324 -6.44 -10.54 11.68
C GLY A 324 -4.92 -10.53 11.55
N ILE A 325 -4.38 -10.19 10.39
CA ILE A 325 -2.95 -10.03 10.15
C ILE A 325 -2.60 -8.55 10.24
N LEU A 326 -1.66 -8.20 11.09
CA LEU A 326 -1.18 -6.82 11.25
C LEU A 326 -0.24 -6.44 10.10
N ILE A 327 -0.38 -5.23 9.59
CA ILE A 327 0.37 -4.75 8.44
C ILE A 327 1.19 -3.51 8.80
N VAL A 328 2.49 -3.56 8.53
CA VAL A 328 3.30 -2.36 8.31
C VAL A 328 3.31 -2.11 6.81
N ASP A 329 2.57 -1.10 6.39
CA ASP A 329 2.37 -0.79 4.99
C ASP A 329 3.46 0.15 4.48
N GLU A 330 4.16 -0.24 3.40
CA GLU A 330 5.32 0.48 2.92
C GLU A 330 5.08 1.10 1.54
N LEU A 331 5.51 2.36 1.39
CA LEU A 331 5.30 3.14 0.18
C LEU A 331 6.24 2.78 -0.96
N ILE A 332 7.54 2.72 -0.68
CA ILE A 332 8.59 2.59 -1.71
C ILE A 332 9.92 2.10 -1.13
N ASP A 333 10.73 1.46 -1.95
CA ASP A 333 12.07 1.01 -1.55
C ASP A 333 13.05 2.18 -1.32
N LYS A 334 13.28 3.01 -2.34
CA LYS A 334 14.26 4.11 -2.29
C LYS A 334 13.65 5.42 -2.78
N TRP A 335 14.08 6.53 -2.18
CA TRP A 335 13.59 7.86 -2.57
C TRP A 335 14.33 8.46 -3.77
N SER A 336 15.55 8.01 -4.03
CA SER A 336 16.51 8.78 -4.81
C SER A 336 16.54 8.46 -6.29
N ASP A 337 16.11 7.28 -6.74
CA ASP A 337 16.45 6.86 -8.09
C ASP A 337 15.34 5.99 -8.71
N LYS A 338 14.98 6.31 -9.95
CA LYS A 338 14.08 5.49 -10.76
C LYS A 338 14.64 4.10 -11.07
N SER A 339 15.96 3.89 -10.97
CA SER A 339 16.58 2.60 -11.20
C SER A 339 16.16 1.52 -10.20
N TYR A 340 15.71 1.92 -9.00
CA TYR A 340 15.26 0.98 -7.98
C TYR A 340 13.81 0.51 -8.12
N TRP A 341 13.04 1.11 -9.01
CA TRP A 341 11.68 0.70 -9.29
C TRP A 341 11.29 0.73 -10.77
N GLY A 342 12.24 1.15 -11.64
CA GLY A 342 12.12 1.04 -13.09
C GLY A 342 11.18 2.04 -13.76
N GLY A 343 10.67 3.04 -13.04
CA GLY A 343 9.74 4.02 -13.57
C GLY A 343 10.32 4.99 -14.59
N ARG A 344 9.45 5.73 -15.29
CA ARG A 344 9.85 6.74 -16.27
C ARG A 344 10.39 8.00 -15.62
N VAL A 345 9.87 8.35 -14.45
CA VAL A 345 10.25 9.57 -13.71
C VAL A 345 10.71 9.20 -12.30
N PRO A 346 11.58 10.00 -11.67
CA PRO A 346 12.04 9.72 -10.31
C PRO A 346 10.94 9.94 -9.27
N PHE A 347 11.09 9.32 -8.11
CA PHE A 347 10.17 9.46 -6.98
C PHE A 347 9.97 10.91 -6.56
N THR A 348 11.02 11.76 -6.68
CA THR A 348 10.97 13.19 -6.41
C THR A 348 9.91 13.97 -7.21
N GLN A 349 9.42 13.38 -8.31
CA GLN A 349 8.34 13.95 -9.13
C GLN A 349 6.99 13.27 -8.89
N LEU A 350 6.90 12.26 -8.03
CA LEU A 350 5.70 11.44 -7.83
C LEU A 350 5.16 11.47 -6.40
N TRP A 351 6.01 11.68 -5.39
CA TRP A 351 5.65 11.52 -3.98
C TRP A 351 4.39 12.29 -3.56
N TYR A 352 4.20 13.49 -4.10
CA TYR A 352 3.06 14.34 -3.76
C TYR A 352 1.70 13.79 -4.25
N LYS A 353 1.72 12.87 -5.22
CA LYS A 353 0.55 12.12 -5.68
C LYS A 353 0.47 10.76 -5.00
N MET A 354 1.61 10.10 -4.85
CA MET A 354 1.68 8.73 -4.32
C MET A 354 1.27 8.67 -2.85
N ILE A 355 1.78 9.57 -2.00
CA ILE A 355 1.50 9.54 -0.56
C ILE A 355 0.00 9.73 -0.28
N PRO A 356 -0.69 10.75 -0.82
CA PRO A 356 -2.13 10.91 -0.61
C PRO A 356 -2.94 9.69 -1.08
N GLU A 357 -2.66 9.18 -2.26
CA GLU A 357 -3.38 8.03 -2.82
C GLU A 357 -3.21 6.78 -1.95
N TRP A 358 -1.98 6.47 -1.56
CA TRP A 358 -1.65 5.35 -0.70
C TRP A 358 -2.35 5.44 0.67
N ILE A 359 -2.17 6.56 1.38
CA ILE A 359 -2.75 6.73 2.73
C ILE A 359 -4.27 6.72 2.68
N LYS A 360 -4.88 7.44 1.74
CA LYS A 360 -6.34 7.53 1.64
C LYS A 360 -6.97 6.17 1.29
N ARG A 361 -6.31 5.37 0.45
CA ARG A 361 -6.76 4.02 0.10
C ARG A 361 -6.78 3.10 1.33
N ASP A 362 -5.72 3.15 2.16
CA ASP A 362 -5.49 2.12 3.17
C ASP A 362 -5.79 2.56 4.61
N ARG A 363 -6.10 3.83 4.87
CA ARG A 363 -6.31 4.38 6.23
C ARG A 363 -7.50 3.80 7.00
N ASN A 364 -8.49 3.21 6.33
CA ASN A 364 -9.65 2.59 6.99
C ASN A 364 -9.38 1.15 7.43
N HIS A 365 -8.32 0.51 6.96
CA HIS A 365 -7.98 -0.88 7.30
C HIS A 365 -7.45 -0.99 8.73
N PRO A 366 -8.15 -1.72 9.64
CA PRO A 366 -7.69 -1.89 11.02
C PRO A 366 -6.40 -2.71 11.12
N SER A 367 -6.11 -3.56 10.14
CA SER A 367 -4.88 -4.34 10.05
C SER A 367 -3.63 -3.46 9.90
N VAL A 368 -3.73 -2.30 9.24
CA VAL A 368 -2.60 -1.38 9.08
C VAL A 368 -2.31 -0.72 10.43
N ILE A 369 -1.10 -0.97 10.96
CA ILE A 369 -0.67 -0.47 12.26
C ILE A 369 0.37 0.66 12.16
N MET A 370 1.12 0.72 11.06
CA MET A 370 2.20 1.70 10.90
C MET A 370 2.42 1.98 9.41
N TRP A 371 2.83 3.19 9.09
CA TRP A 371 3.20 3.65 7.75
C TRP A 371 4.71 3.65 7.59
N SER A 372 5.25 2.84 6.69
CA SER A 372 6.68 2.83 6.36
C SER A 372 6.91 3.63 5.07
N ILE A 373 7.62 4.75 5.18
CA ILE A 373 7.75 5.71 4.08
C ILE A 373 8.89 5.35 3.12
N GLY A 374 9.79 4.46 3.51
CA GLY A 374 10.90 4.03 2.67
C GLY A 374 11.79 2.97 3.31
N ASN A 375 12.73 2.46 2.51
CA ASN A 375 13.61 1.36 2.89
C ASN A 375 15.08 1.65 2.56
N GLU A 376 15.98 1.42 3.51
CA GLU A 376 17.45 1.44 3.36
C GLU A 376 18.01 2.70 2.65
N LEU A 377 17.55 3.85 3.07
CA LEU A 377 17.88 5.14 2.44
C LEU A 377 19.34 5.54 2.65
N GLN A 378 19.97 5.09 3.74
CA GLN A 378 21.36 5.44 4.11
C GLN A 378 22.43 4.82 3.21
N MET A 379 22.06 4.00 2.27
CA MET A 379 23.01 3.46 1.28
C MET A 379 23.55 4.54 0.32
N ARG A 380 22.94 5.73 0.27
CA ARG A 380 23.35 6.83 -0.60
C ARG A 380 23.44 8.15 0.14
N GLU A 381 24.55 8.86 -0.07
CA GLU A 381 24.79 10.21 0.46
C GLU A 381 23.92 11.25 -0.23
N ASP A 382 23.59 11.00 -1.50
CA ASP A 382 22.77 11.85 -2.35
C ASP A 382 21.35 11.30 -2.49
N LEU A 383 20.40 12.00 -1.93
CA LEU A 383 18.99 11.84 -2.27
C LEU A 383 18.69 12.83 -3.40
N ALA A 384 19.04 12.46 -4.63
CA ALA A 384 18.93 13.32 -5.79
C ALA A 384 17.55 13.99 -5.91
N GLY A 385 17.52 15.31 -5.92
CA GLY A 385 16.30 16.10 -6.02
C GLY A 385 15.65 16.49 -4.69
N PHE A 386 16.23 16.10 -3.55
CA PHE A 386 15.84 16.62 -2.24
C PHE A 386 16.97 17.47 -1.64
N PRO A 387 16.68 18.53 -0.88
CA PRO A 387 17.69 19.35 -0.22
C PRO A 387 18.29 18.56 0.96
N THR A 388 19.39 17.85 0.74
CA THR A 388 19.89 16.94 1.76
C THR A 388 21.39 17.05 1.95
N GLY A 389 21.80 17.61 3.04
CA GLY A 389 23.05 17.32 3.74
C GLY A 389 22.77 16.61 5.06
N ASP A 390 21.51 16.14 5.29
CA ASP A 390 21.02 15.64 6.58
C ASP A 390 20.50 14.19 6.55
N TRP A 391 20.97 13.40 5.61
CA TRP A 391 20.63 11.97 5.51
C TRP A 391 19.14 11.66 5.39
N GLY A 392 18.36 12.59 4.86
CA GLY A 392 16.92 12.41 4.63
C GLY A 392 16.03 12.84 5.79
N VAL A 393 16.57 13.42 6.86
CA VAL A 393 15.79 13.90 8.01
C VAL A 393 14.74 14.94 7.59
N THR A 394 15.16 15.97 6.82
CA THR A 394 14.22 16.99 6.32
C THR A 394 13.17 16.38 5.40
N THR A 395 13.57 15.49 4.50
CA THR A 395 12.64 14.81 3.59
C THR A 395 11.63 13.96 4.35
N TYR A 396 12.08 13.19 5.34
CA TYR A 396 11.18 12.42 6.20
C TYR A 396 10.15 13.30 6.88
N ARG A 397 10.57 14.42 7.48
CA ARG A 397 9.65 15.35 8.17
C ARG A 397 8.59 15.92 7.23
N ILE A 398 8.95 16.22 5.96
CA ILE A 398 7.98 16.67 4.95
C ILE A 398 6.98 15.56 4.65
N PHE A 399 7.44 14.32 4.46
CA PHE A 399 6.56 13.18 4.17
C PHE A 399 5.69 12.80 5.36
N ASP A 400 6.24 12.84 6.58
CA ASP A 400 5.48 12.59 7.80
C ASP A 400 4.32 13.59 7.96
N VAL A 401 4.56 14.88 7.77
CA VAL A 401 3.51 15.90 7.79
C VAL A 401 2.42 15.60 6.75
N LEU A 402 2.81 15.17 5.54
CA LEU A 402 1.84 14.82 4.51
C LEU A 402 1.06 13.55 4.84
N VAL A 403 1.70 12.52 5.39
CA VAL A 403 1.01 11.32 5.89
C VAL A 403 0.00 11.70 6.97
N LYS A 404 0.43 12.48 7.98
CA LYS A 404 -0.41 12.92 9.10
C LYS A 404 -1.58 13.82 8.68
N ARG A 405 -1.47 14.51 7.55
CA ARG A 405 -2.59 15.27 6.96
C ARG A 405 -3.76 14.34 6.59
N TYR A 406 -3.46 13.11 6.17
CA TYR A 406 -4.47 12.14 5.74
C TYR A 406 -4.78 11.06 6.76
N ASP A 407 -3.82 10.74 7.64
CA ASP A 407 -4.01 9.82 8.77
C ASP A 407 -3.07 10.16 9.93
N SER A 408 -3.60 10.81 10.94
CA SER A 408 -2.90 11.11 12.19
C SER A 408 -2.99 10.01 13.26
N THR A 409 -3.68 8.89 12.95
CA THR A 409 -3.97 7.83 13.94
C THR A 409 -2.86 6.78 14.06
N ARG A 410 -1.96 6.72 13.08
CA ARG A 410 -0.87 5.73 13.04
C ARG A 410 0.49 6.42 13.04
N LYS A 411 1.49 5.71 13.57
CA LYS A 411 2.88 6.16 13.55
C LYS A 411 3.53 5.92 12.19
N THR A 412 4.57 6.71 11.92
CA THR A 412 5.40 6.59 10.70
C THR A 412 6.78 6.06 11.04
N THR A 413 7.40 5.43 10.06
CA THR A 413 8.76 4.90 10.15
C THR A 413 9.46 4.90 8.79
N VAL A 414 10.76 4.64 8.81
CA VAL A 414 11.59 4.29 7.66
C VAL A 414 12.52 3.17 8.08
N ALA A 415 12.62 2.12 7.29
CA ALA A 415 13.53 1.01 7.57
C ALA A 415 15.00 1.39 7.27
N MET A 416 15.87 1.32 8.26
CA MET A 416 17.27 1.74 8.18
C MET A 416 18.19 0.57 7.92
N TYR A 417 19.16 0.75 7.01
CA TYR A 417 20.22 -0.22 6.77
C TYR A 417 21.41 0.00 7.73
N PRO A 418 22.09 -1.06 8.16
CA PRO A 418 23.10 -0.98 9.23
C PRO A 418 24.31 -0.12 8.96
N SER A 419 24.58 0.27 7.75
CA SER A 419 25.99 0.41 7.45
C SER A 419 26.52 1.82 7.33
N ARG A 420 25.76 2.90 7.51
CA ARG A 420 26.39 4.18 7.18
C ARG A 420 26.59 5.16 8.31
N ALA A 421 25.78 5.20 9.33
CA ALA A 421 26.26 5.82 10.57
C ALA A 421 27.53 5.11 11.06
N GLY A 422 27.61 3.79 10.84
CA GLY A 422 28.83 3.04 11.07
C GLY A 422 29.92 3.16 10.01
N ALA A 423 29.63 3.55 8.77
CA ALA A 423 30.67 3.66 7.71
C ALA A 423 31.52 4.93 7.81
N ILE A 424 30.96 6.00 8.36
CA ILE A 424 31.75 7.19 8.72
C ILE A 424 32.76 6.82 9.80
N SER A 425 32.37 5.97 10.75
CA SER A 425 33.20 5.55 11.86
C SER A 425 34.15 4.38 11.54
N ARG A 426 33.93 3.60 10.48
CA ARG A 426 34.84 2.48 10.12
C ARG A 426 36.23 2.92 9.68
N LYS A 427 36.43 4.18 9.38
CA LYS A 427 37.76 4.76 9.09
C LYS A 427 38.40 5.45 10.28
N ASP A 428 37.64 5.71 11.35
CA ASP A 428 38.17 6.33 12.57
C ASP A 428 38.51 5.28 13.61
N ALA A 429 39.71 5.42 14.21
CA ALA A 429 40.22 4.53 15.28
C ALA A 429 39.33 4.50 16.55
N ASP A 430 38.35 5.38 16.65
CA ASP A 430 37.33 5.47 17.72
C ASP A 430 36.07 4.64 17.49
N PHE A 431 36.01 3.83 16.43
CA PHE A 431 34.87 2.96 16.10
C PHE A 431 34.36 2.10 17.27
N ASN A 432 35.21 1.74 18.19
CA ASN A 432 34.87 0.90 19.35
C ASN A 432 34.24 1.66 20.53
N LYS A 433 34.15 2.99 20.49
CA LYS A 433 33.75 3.78 21.67
C LYS A 433 32.25 4.13 21.75
N LYS A 434 31.56 4.26 20.64
CA LYS A 434 30.08 4.55 20.65
C LYS A 434 29.44 4.10 19.35
N ILE A 435 28.62 3.06 19.41
CA ILE A 435 27.71 2.71 18.30
C ILE A 435 26.42 3.50 18.51
N LEU A 436 26.17 4.44 17.60
CA LEU A 436 24.97 5.27 17.60
C LEU A 436 23.98 4.79 16.53
N PRO A 437 22.66 4.92 16.77
CA PRO A 437 21.67 4.66 15.74
C PRO A 437 21.81 5.69 14.60
N PRO A 438 21.39 5.34 13.36
CA PRO A 438 21.34 6.30 12.27
C PRO A 438 20.54 7.55 12.65
N GLU A 439 21.03 8.74 12.24
CA GLU A 439 20.38 10.02 12.59
C GLU A 439 18.89 10.06 12.22
N LEU A 440 18.53 9.56 11.05
CA LEU A 440 17.15 9.49 10.60
C LEU A 440 16.27 8.67 11.58
N SER A 441 16.79 7.58 12.18
CA SER A 441 16.03 6.75 13.13
C SER A 441 15.71 7.46 14.45
N THR A 442 16.45 8.51 14.80
CA THR A 442 16.22 9.30 16.02
C THR A 442 15.07 10.32 15.86
N VAL A 443 14.63 10.56 14.64
CA VAL A 443 13.54 11.50 14.33
C VAL A 443 12.28 10.81 13.82
N THR A 444 12.34 9.51 13.48
CA THR A 444 11.14 8.73 13.15
C THR A 444 10.36 8.40 14.40
N GLU A 445 9.03 8.30 14.28
CA GLU A 445 8.18 7.96 15.44
C GLU A 445 8.41 6.54 15.96
N VAL A 446 8.84 5.63 15.07
CA VAL A 446 9.33 4.29 15.39
C VAL A 446 10.62 4.07 14.63
N ALA A 447 11.68 3.71 15.33
CA ALA A 447 12.98 3.43 14.75
C ALA A 447 12.99 2.00 14.18
N SER A 448 13.00 1.87 12.87
CA SER A 448 13.00 0.57 12.18
C SER A 448 14.40 0.23 11.66
N PHE A 449 14.83 -1.00 11.88
CA PHE A 449 16.17 -1.44 11.51
C PHE A 449 16.18 -2.75 10.74
N ASN A 450 16.98 -2.77 9.65
CA ASN A 450 17.28 -3.97 8.89
C ASN A 450 18.63 -4.53 9.36
N TYR A 451 18.68 -5.82 9.75
CA TYR A 451 19.91 -6.58 10.06
C TYR A 451 20.81 -6.01 11.17
N GLN A 452 20.28 -5.21 12.10
CA GLN A 452 21.05 -4.52 13.16
C GLN A 452 20.82 -5.08 14.57
N TYR A 453 20.28 -6.27 14.69
CA TYR A 453 19.89 -6.85 15.98
C TYR A 453 21.05 -6.96 17.01
N THR A 454 22.30 -7.00 16.56
CA THR A 454 23.48 -7.00 17.45
C THR A 454 23.76 -5.65 18.11
N ASP A 455 23.18 -4.58 17.59
CA ASP A 455 23.48 -3.21 18.02
C ASP A 455 22.35 -2.56 18.83
N TYR A 456 21.17 -3.21 18.94
CA TYR A 456 20.00 -2.62 19.62
C TYR A 456 20.28 -2.21 21.06
N ALA A 457 20.99 -3.03 21.85
CA ALA A 457 21.33 -2.69 23.22
C ALA A 457 22.14 -1.38 23.30
N LYS A 458 23.08 -1.19 22.39
CA LYS A 458 23.90 0.03 22.30
C LYS A 458 23.11 1.24 21.83
N TYR A 459 22.16 1.02 20.89
CA TYR A 459 21.25 2.07 20.43
C TYR A 459 20.34 2.56 21.55
N LEU A 460 19.78 1.64 22.34
CA LEU A 460 18.93 1.96 23.49
C LEU A 460 19.71 2.57 24.65
N GLU A 461 20.98 2.19 24.85
CA GLU A 461 21.85 2.85 25.82
C GLU A 461 22.13 4.32 25.43
N ALA A 462 22.32 4.57 24.12
CA ALA A 462 22.57 5.93 23.61
C ALA A 462 21.31 6.78 23.49
N CYS A 463 20.18 6.17 23.19
CA CYS A 463 18.90 6.80 22.92
C CYS A 463 17.75 5.96 23.56
N PRO A 464 17.53 6.07 24.88
CA PRO A 464 16.61 5.20 25.63
C PRO A 464 15.13 5.38 25.25
N ASP A 465 14.80 6.51 24.64
CA ASP A 465 13.41 6.81 24.22
C ASP A 465 13.03 6.21 22.85
N LEU A 466 13.93 5.46 22.20
CA LEU A 466 13.61 4.84 20.92
C LEU A 466 12.59 3.71 21.07
N ILE A 467 11.56 3.76 20.25
CA ILE A 467 10.67 2.62 20.02
C ILE A 467 11.28 1.82 18.87
N VAL A 468 11.80 0.64 19.15
CA VAL A 468 12.54 -0.15 18.16
C VAL A 468 11.64 -1.17 17.47
N TYR A 469 11.68 -1.18 16.14
CA TYR A 469 11.04 -2.18 15.29
C TYR A 469 12.11 -2.85 14.40
N GLN A 470 12.17 -4.17 14.42
CA GLN A 470 13.04 -4.92 13.53
C GLN A 470 12.31 -5.17 12.20
N SER A 471 12.59 -4.35 11.20
CA SER A 471 11.94 -4.42 9.89
C SER A 471 12.44 -5.55 9.01
N GLU A 472 13.73 -5.93 9.13
CA GLU A 472 14.32 -7.12 8.52
C GLU A 472 15.35 -7.72 9.47
N ALA A 473 15.17 -9.01 9.83
CA ALA A 473 16.04 -9.68 10.79
C ALA A 473 17.10 -10.53 10.09
N THR A 474 16.67 -11.47 9.27
CA THR A 474 17.52 -12.40 8.52
C THR A 474 16.94 -12.63 7.14
N SER A 475 17.81 -12.69 6.13
CA SER A 475 17.45 -13.27 4.85
C SER A 475 17.67 -14.76 4.91
N SER A 476 16.65 -15.57 4.65
CA SER A 476 16.80 -17.01 4.52
C SER A 476 16.62 -17.44 3.07
N GLU A 477 17.62 -18.08 2.51
CA GLU A 477 17.58 -18.66 1.16
C GLU A 477 17.17 -20.13 1.18
N LEU A 478 16.55 -20.60 2.29
CA LEU A 478 16.13 -21.99 2.43
C LEU A 478 14.97 -22.30 1.48
N THR A 479 15.22 -23.22 0.58
CA THR A 479 14.21 -23.79 -0.30
C THR A 479 13.66 -25.10 0.24
N ALA A 480 12.48 -25.51 -0.23
CA ALA A 480 11.84 -26.75 0.22
C ALA A 480 12.75 -28.01 0.18
N PRO A 481 13.69 -28.18 -0.74
CA PRO A 481 14.62 -29.30 -0.75
C PRO A 481 15.54 -29.40 0.47
N PHE A 482 15.71 -28.29 1.21
CA PHE A 482 16.56 -28.27 2.41
C PHE A 482 15.81 -28.52 3.72
N PHE A 483 14.49 -28.67 3.69
CA PHE A 483 13.71 -29.08 4.84
C PHE A 483 14.09 -30.51 5.24
N GLY A 484 14.55 -30.68 6.47
CA GLY A 484 15.03 -31.96 6.99
C GLY A 484 16.53 -32.19 6.91
N MET A 485 17.30 -31.24 6.36
CA MET A 485 18.76 -31.27 6.46
C MET A 485 19.22 -30.86 7.86
N ASP A 486 20.35 -31.44 8.28
CA ASP A 486 21.04 -31.05 9.50
C ASP A 486 21.36 -29.54 9.47
N ARG A 487 21.09 -28.86 10.59
CA ARG A 487 21.29 -27.41 10.75
C ARG A 487 22.72 -26.98 10.39
N ASP A 488 23.73 -27.78 10.76
CA ASP A 488 25.12 -27.44 10.47
C ASP A 488 25.44 -27.56 8.97
N LYS A 489 24.81 -28.48 8.28
CA LYS A 489 24.90 -28.61 6.82
C LYS A 489 24.17 -27.48 6.09
N MET A 490 23.04 -27.01 6.61
CA MET A 490 22.32 -25.84 6.06
C MET A 490 23.16 -24.56 6.19
N VAL A 491 23.82 -24.34 7.33
CA VAL A 491 24.70 -23.19 7.55
C VAL A 491 25.90 -23.20 6.60
N GLY A 492 26.44 -24.37 6.29
CA GLY A 492 27.51 -24.54 5.29
C GLY A 492 27.11 -24.16 3.86
N LEU A 493 25.86 -24.46 3.49
CA LEU A 493 25.33 -24.14 2.14
C LEU A 493 24.99 -22.65 1.99
N VAL A 494 24.45 -22.02 3.03
CA VAL A 494 24.09 -20.58 3.04
C VAL A 494 25.34 -19.68 3.03
N ARG A 495 26.45 -20.12 3.59
CA ARG A 495 27.70 -19.33 3.62
C ARG A 495 28.36 -19.13 2.27
N HIS A 496 27.99 -19.86 1.23
CA HIS A 496 28.78 -19.92 -0.02
C HIS A 496 28.41 -18.92 -1.10
N LYS A 497 27.43 -18.04 -0.92
CA LYS A 497 27.26 -16.88 -1.84
C LYS A 497 26.44 -15.77 -1.18
N SER A 498 27.13 -14.87 -0.50
CA SER A 498 26.66 -13.50 -0.28
C SER A 498 26.69 -12.69 -1.60
N GLY A 499 26.07 -13.19 -2.63
CA GLY A 499 25.82 -12.48 -3.86
C GLY A 499 24.34 -12.14 -3.89
N HIS A 500 24.02 -10.86 -3.87
CA HIS A 500 22.67 -10.35 -4.14
C HIS A 500 22.14 -10.93 -5.45
N GLY A 501 21.44 -12.01 -5.40
CA GLY A 501 20.91 -12.60 -6.60
C GLY A 501 20.34 -13.97 -6.37
N SER A 502 19.08 -14.03 -6.54
CA SER A 502 18.35 -15.15 -7.09
C SER A 502 17.98 -16.31 -6.20
N PHE A 503 16.91 -16.13 -5.43
CA PHE A 503 15.82 -17.13 -5.41
C PHE A 503 14.61 -16.50 -4.73
N PRO A 504 13.40 -16.49 -5.28
CA PRO A 504 12.19 -16.12 -4.57
C PRO A 504 11.69 -17.31 -3.71
N PRO A 505 11.01 -17.05 -2.60
CA PRO A 505 10.81 -15.78 -1.92
C PRO A 505 11.73 -15.60 -0.71
N TYR A 506 12.30 -14.41 -0.56
CA TYR A 506 12.98 -14.03 0.67
C TYR A 506 11.94 -13.94 1.79
N ILE A 507 12.07 -14.77 2.81
CA ILE A 507 11.32 -14.64 4.06
C ILE A 507 12.23 -13.94 5.06
N ASN A 508 11.98 -12.68 5.33
CA ASN A 508 12.62 -11.95 6.41
C ASN A 508 11.77 -12.06 7.67
N LEU A 509 12.33 -12.65 8.72
CA LEU A 509 11.67 -12.69 10.02
C LEU A 509 11.73 -11.29 10.64
N ILE A 510 10.57 -10.79 11.03
CA ILE A 510 10.40 -9.51 11.69
C ILE A 510 9.98 -9.74 13.13
N SER A 511 10.62 -9.05 14.06
CA SER A 511 10.19 -9.01 15.45
C SER A 511 10.31 -7.60 16.00
N LEU A 512 9.34 -7.18 16.79
CA LEU A 512 9.48 -6.03 17.66
C LEU A 512 10.17 -6.55 18.95
N GLN A 513 11.46 -6.28 19.10
CA GLN A 513 12.17 -6.57 20.34
C GLN A 513 12.09 -5.35 21.27
N ILE A 514 11.88 -5.64 22.51
CA ILE A 514 11.95 -4.71 23.65
C ILE A 514 13.25 -4.97 24.39
#